data_881a88bcdb040a0fbcbd40edb136b3d9
#
_entry.id   881a88bcdb040a0fbcbd40edb136b3d9
#
_cell.length_a   1.000
_cell.length_b   1.000
_cell.length_c   1.000
_cell.angle_alpha   90.00
_cell.angle_beta   90.00
_cell.angle_gamma   90.00
#
_symmetry.space_group_name_H-M   'P 1'
#
loop_
_entity.id
_entity.type
_entity.pdbx_description
1 polymer ?
#
loop_
_entity_poly.entity_id
_entity_poly.type
_entity_poly.pdbx_seq_one_letter_code
_entity_poly.pdbx_strand_id
1 'polypeptide(L)'
;MTGGQEIGDNWNVDGIIKQVLAEGVKKISVLSQDPKKYKYLSSKYVKSVHRDHIISEQVNLSKHKGVSVLIFDQTCAAEKRSRRKRGQMHDPLQRIMINPDVCEGCGDCSIQSSCVSIEPLETKLGRKRKINQSTCNKDYTCLKGFCPSFVSVDAQLQARTTSHKIDGLPDPKHKVSDGVSNIILTGIGGTGVLTVSAITAMAAHYEGKESTLSLIHISEPTRR
;
A
#
# COMPACT_ATOMS: atom_id res chain seq x y z
N MET A 1 -2.78 -8.42 -5.62
CA MET A 1 -3.13 -8.70 -4.21
C MET A 1 -3.16 -7.39 -3.46
N THR A 2 -4.20 -7.12 -2.75
CA THR A 2 -4.26 -6.05 -1.75
C THR A 2 -3.39 -6.46 -0.57
N GLY A 3 -2.43 -5.63 -0.16
CA GLY A 3 -1.52 -5.94 0.95
C GLY A 3 -2.25 -6.10 2.28
N GLY A 4 -1.66 -6.84 3.21
CA GLY A 4 -2.20 -7.03 4.57
C GLY A 4 -3.08 -8.26 4.76
N GLN A 5 -3.14 -9.15 3.78
CA GLN A 5 -3.73 -10.48 3.97
C GLN A 5 -2.70 -11.40 4.65
N GLU A 6 -3.10 -12.01 5.75
CA GLU A 6 -2.32 -13.08 6.36
C GLU A 6 -2.37 -14.31 5.45
N ILE A 7 -1.23 -14.66 4.92
CA ILE A 7 -1.02 -15.94 4.26
C ILE A 7 -0.58 -16.88 5.37
N GLY A 8 -1.28 -18.01 5.55
CA GLY A 8 -1.06 -18.92 6.67
C GLY A 8 0.42 -19.21 7.00
N ASP A 9 0.72 -19.60 8.21
CA ASP A 9 2.04 -19.60 8.87
C ASP A 9 3.18 -20.33 8.14
N ASN A 10 2.91 -21.10 7.09
CA ASN A 10 3.88 -21.92 6.40
C ASN A 10 4.47 -21.29 5.10
N TRP A 11 4.03 -20.10 4.73
CA TRP A 11 4.53 -19.43 3.53
C TRP A 11 5.69 -18.51 3.83
N ASN A 12 6.88 -19.02 3.70
CA ASN A 12 8.12 -18.24 3.75
C ASN A 12 8.88 -18.33 2.43
N VAL A 13 9.90 -17.50 2.26
CA VAL A 13 10.71 -17.46 1.03
C VAL A 13 11.35 -18.82 0.74
N ASP A 14 11.77 -19.57 1.76
CA ASP A 14 12.35 -20.91 1.62
C ASP A 14 11.33 -21.92 1.06
N GLY A 15 10.10 -21.91 1.59
CA GLY A 15 9.01 -22.75 1.08
C GLY A 15 8.67 -22.43 -0.37
N ILE A 16 8.58 -21.14 -0.73
CA ILE A 16 8.34 -20.73 -2.12
C ILE A 16 9.47 -21.20 -3.04
N ILE A 17 10.74 -21.05 -2.63
CA ILE A 17 11.89 -21.51 -3.42
C ILE A 17 11.84 -23.03 -3.64
N LYS A 18 11.56 -23.81 -2.59
CA LYS A 18 11.44 -25.28 -2.69
C LYS A 18 10.35 -25.70 -3.66
N GLN A 19 9.18 -25.07 -3.56
CA GLN A 19 8.08 -25.34 -4.46
C GLN A 19 8.45 -25.04 -5.92
N VAL A 20 8.98 -23.87 -6.19
CA VAL A 20 9.33 -23.42 -7.54
C VAL A 20 10.46 -24.28 -8.14
N LEU A 21 11.43 -24.70 -7.32
CA LEU A 21 12.46 -25.65 -7.75
C LEU A 21 11.89 -27.02 -8.09
N ALA A 22 10.91 -27.51 -7.30
CA ALA A 22 10.22 -28.78 -7.58
C ALA A 22 9.43 -28.73 -8.90
N GLU A 23 8.91 -27.56 -9.28
CA GLU A 23 8.27 -27.30 -10.56
C GLU A 23 9.25 -27.19 -11.75
N GLY A 24 10.57 -27.33 -11.48
CA GLY A 24 11.60 -27.37 -12.51
C GLY A 24 12.21 -26.03 -12.89
N VAL A 25 11.94 -24.96 -12.17
CA VAL A 25 12.57 -23.65 -12.39
C VAL A 25 14.04 -23.71 -12.02
N LYS A 26 14.90 -23.23 -12.92
CA LYS A 26 16.37 -23.31 -12.79
C LYS A 26 17.05 -21.95 -12.59
N LYS A 27 16.29 -20.88 -12.49
CA LYS A 27 16.85 -19.54 -12.25
C LYS A 27 15.92 -18.72 -11.37
N ILE A 28 16.36 -18.50 -10.13
CA ILE A 28 15.59 -17.79 -9.10
C ILE A 28 16.45 -16.68 -8.52
N SER A 29 15.92 -15.46 -8.47
CA SER A 29 16.54 -14.33 -7.77
C SER A 29 15.66 -13.89 -6.63
N VAL A 30 16.22 -13.84 -5.42
CA VAL A 30 15.57 -13.31 -4.21
C VAL A 30 16.09 -11.90 -3.98
N LEU A 31 15.19 -10.92 -4.04
CA LEU A 31 15.51 -9.53 -3.75
C LEU A 31 15.00 -9.15 -2.36
N SER A 32 15.92 -8.66 -1.53
CA SER A 32 15.60 -8.23 -0.16
C SER A 32 16.40 -6.98 0.21
N GLN A 33 15.95 -6.27 1.21
CA GLN A 33 16.70 -5.17 1.82
C GLN A 33 17.95 -5.69 2.55
N ASP A 34 17.89 -6.91 3.09
CA ASP A 34 19.02 -7.62 3.66
C ASP A 34 19.25 -8.95 2.93
N PRO A 35 20.08 -8.98 1.87
CA PRO A 35 20.39 -10.21 1.14
C PRO A 35 21.09 -11.27 1.98
N LYS A 36 21.78 -10.86 3.07
CA LYS A 36 22.54 -11.79 3.94
C LYS A 36 21.59 -12.78 4.62
N LYS A 37 20.35 -12.36 4.89
CA LYS A 37 19.28 -13.21 5.44
C LYS A 37 19.05 -14.48 4.63
N TYR A 38 19.29 -14.43 3.32
CA TYR A 38 19.05 -15.53 2.38
C TYR A 38 20.31 -16.17 1.83
N LYS A 39 21.47 -15.85 2.39
CA LYS A 39 22.75 -16.39 1.93
C LYS A 39 22.82 -17.92 2.02
N TYR A 40 22.15 -18.51 3.02
CA TYR A 40 22.07 -19.96 3.21
C TYR A 40 21.27 -20.69 2.11
N LEU A 41 20.40 -19.98 1.38
CA LEU A 41 19.63 -20.52 0.25
C LEU A 41 20.40 -20.44 -1.07
N SER A 42 21.54 -19.77 -1.11
CA SER A 42 22.34 -19.58 -2.31
C SER A 42 22.79 -20.92 -2.87
N SER A 43 22.48 -21.18 -4.12
CA SER A 43 22.82 -22.40 -4.85
C SER A 43 23.07 -22.08 -6.33
N LYS A 44 23.34 -23.10 -7.13
CA LYS A 44 23.48 -22.94 -8.59
C LYS A 44 22.24 -22.27 -9.23
N TYR A 45 21.08 -22.46 -8.63
CA TYR A 45 19.78 -21.99 -9.17
C TYR A 45 19.24 -20.76 -8.45
N VAL A 46 19.70 -20.47 -7.24
CA VAL A 46 19.16 -19.43 -6.36
C VAL A 46 20.22 -18.40 -6.04
N LYS A 47 19.92 -17.13 -6.30
CA LYS A 47 20.78 -15.98 -6.01
C LYS A 47 20.04 -15.01 -5.11
N SER A 48 20.71 -14.46 -4.09
CA SER A 48 20.19 -13.39 -3.25
C SER A 48 20.87 -12.06 -3.57
N VAL A 49 20.08 -11.01 -3.79
CA VAL A 49 20.56 -9.69 -4.24
C VAL A 49 19.84 -8.58 -3.49
N HIS A 50 20.48 -7.42 -3.36
CA HIS A 50 19.83 -6.25 -2.76
C HIS A 50 18.70 -5.74 -3.63
N ARG A 51 17.60 -5.30 -3.00
CA ARG A 51 16.36 -4.85 -3.67
C ARG A 51 16.59 -3.73 -4.70
N ASP A 52 17.60 -2.88 -4.51
CA ASP A 52 17.88 -1.77 -5.41
C ASP A 52 18.34 -2.24 -6.81
N HIS A 53 18.73 -3.50 -6.93
CA HIS A 53 19.09 -4.12 -8.21
C HIS A 53 17.93 -4.76 -8.96
N ILE A 54 16.67 -4.43 -8.61
CA ILE A 54 15.49 -5.05 -9.20
C ILE A 54 15.48 -4.96 -10.73
N ILE A 55 15.77 -3.81 -11.30
CA ILE A 55 15.75 -3.61 -12.76
C ILE A 55 16.84 -4.45 -13.44
N SER A 56 18.06 -4.40 -12.91
CA SER A 56 19.18 -5.19 -13.47
C SER A 56 18.94 -6.70 -13.37
N GLU A 57 18.32 -7.16 -12.28
CA GLU A 57 17.97 -8.58 -12.13
C GLU A 57 16.80 -8.98 -13.04
N GLN A 58 15.80 -8.15 -13.26
CA GLN A 58 14.75 -8.41 -14.24
C GLN A 58 15.33 -8.56 -15.66
N VAL A 59 16.23 -7.63 -16.06
CA VAL A 59 16.93 -7.73 -17.36
C VAL A 59 17.80 -8.98 -17.44
N ASN A 60 18.45 -9.38 -16.33
CA ASN A 60 19.24 -10.61 -16.28
C ASN A 60 18.37 -11.87 -16.39
N LEU A 61 17.23 -11.89 -15.71
CA LEU A 61 16.28 -13.00 -15.77
C LEU A 61 15.60 -13.13 -17.13
N SER A 62 15.30 -12.01 -17.80
CA SER A 62 14.67 -12.01 -19.13
C SER A 62 15.54 -12.65 -20.23
N LYS A 63 16.88 -12.68 -20.04
CA LYS A 63 17.82 -13.35 -20.96
C LYS A 63 17.84 -14.87 -20.81
N HIS A 64 17.19 -15.40 -19.77
CA HIS A 64 17.16 -16.84 -19.54
C HIS A 64 16.14 -17.52 -20.44
N LYS A 65 16.56 -18.54 -21.17
CA LYS A 65 15.65 -19.39 -21.94
C LYS A 65 14.94 -20.36 -21.01
N GLY A 66 13.65 -20.17 -20.82
CA GLY A 66 12.82 -20.96 -19.92
C GLY A 66 12.20 -20.10 -18.80
N VAL A 67 11.60 -20.77 -17.83
CA VAL A 67 10.97 -20.08 -16.69
C VAL A 67 12.04 -19.60 -15.70
N SER A 68 11.99 -18.33 -15.36
CA SER A 68 12.78 -17.72 -14.29
C SER A 68 11.86 -17.04 -13.28
N VAL A 69 12.25 -17.02 -12.01
CA VAL A 69 11.44 -16.48 -10.93
C VAL A 69 12.20 -15.41 -10.18
N LEU A 70 11.52 -14.28 -9.93
CA LEU A 70 11.99 -13.22 -9.07
C LEU A 70 11.09 -13.15 -7.85
N ILE A 71 11.67 -13.35 -6.67
CA ILE A 71 10.99 -13.24 -5.39
C ILE A 71 11.41 -11.91 -4.75
N PHE A 72 10.45 -11.02 -4.52
CA PHE A 72 10.71 -9.74 -3.88
C PHE A 72 10.23 -9.80 -2.42
N ASP A 73 11.18 -10.01 -1.50
CA ASP A 73 10.89 -10.07 -0.06
C ASP A 73 10.90 -8.68 0.55
N GLN A 74 9.72 -8.13 0.70
CA GLN A 74 9.50 -6.88 1.41
C GLN A 74 8.10 -6.80 1.99
N THR A 75 7.99 -6.33 3.22
CA THR A 75 6.70 -6.06 3.82
C THR A 75 5.95 -5.00 3.00
N CYS A 76 4.71 -5.29 2.63
CA CYS A 76 3.85 -4.37 1.91
C CYS A 76 3.73 -3.02 2.67
N ALA A 77 3.66 -1.93 1.92
CA ALA A 77 3.52 -0.59 2.47
C ALA A 77 2.28 -0.41 3.37
N ALA A 78 1.15 -0.99 2.98
CA ALA A 78 -0.07 -0.97 3.77
C ALA A 78 0.09 -1.76 5.08
N GLU A 79 0.74 -2.92 5.02
CA GLU A 79 1.04 -3.76 6.17
C GLU A 79 2.00 -3.07 7.13
N LYS A 80 3.07 -2.43 6.64
CA LYS A 80 3.98 -1.62 7.46
C LYS A 80 3.21 -0.57 8.26
N ARG A 81 2.33 0.18 7.61
CA ARG A 81 1.52 1.20 8.28
C ARG A 81 0.58 0.60 9.32
N SER A 82 -0.06 -0.50 9.00
CA SER A 82 -0.96 -1.21 9.91
C SER A 82 -0.21 -1.70 11.14
N ARG A 83 0.92 -2.37 10.98
CA ARG A 83 1.76 -2.87 12.08
C ARG A 83 2.32 -1.75 12.95
N ARG A 84 2.76 -0.63 12.35
CA ARG A 84 3.21 0.55 13.10
C ARG A 84 2.09 1.15 13.95
N LYS A 85 0.88 1.30 13.39
CA LYS A 85 -0.29 1.78 14.16
C LYS A 85 -0.66 0.88 15.33
N ARG A 86 -0.42 -0.42 15.22
CA ARG A 86 -0.66 -1.42 16.27
C ARG A 86 0.52 -1.61 17.23
N GLY A 87 1.60 -0.86 17.07
CA GLY A 87 2.82 -1.02 17.88
C GLY A 87 3.62 -2.30 17.60
N GLN A 88 3.29 -3.04 16.54
CA GLN A 88 3.93 -4.31 16.16
C GLN A 88 5.19 -4.12 15.30
N MET A 89 5.51 -2.91 14.92
CA MET A 89 6.69 -2.56 14.13
C MET A 89 7.20 -1.19 14.57
N HIS A 90 8.53 -1.06 14.63
CA HIS A 90 9.18 0.23 14.93
C HIS A 90 8.69 1.33 13.99
N ASP A 91 8.24 2.44 14.56
CA ASP A 91 7.84 3.63 13.80
C ASP A 91 8.92 4.70 13.94
N PRO A 92 9.70 4.98 12.88
CA PRO A 92 10.75 5.99 12.93
C PRO A 92 10.18 7.35 13.33
N LEU A 93 10.86 8.06 14.23
CA LEU A 93 10.47 9.41 14.68
C LEU A 93 10.71 10.45 13.59
N GLN A 94 11.70 10.21 12.74
CA GLN A 94 12.06 11.14 11.66
C GLN A 94 10.93 11.27 10.65
N ARG A 95 10.57 12.50 10.34
CA ARG A 95 9.62 12.91 9.31
C ARG A 95 10.34 13.70 8.24
N ILE A 96 10.02 13.43 6.99
CA ILE A 96 10.55 14.20 5.87
C ILE A 96 9.44 15.11 5.36
N MET A 97 9.77 16.37 5.19
CA MET A 97 8.90 17.39 4.64
C MET A 97 9.58 18.06 3.43
N ILE A 98 8.80 18.63 2.55
CA ILE A 98 9.30 19.47 1.46
C ILE A 98 8.93 20.91 1.79
N ASN A 99 9.92 21.77 1.84
CA ASN A 99 9.69 23.21 1.98
C ASN A 99 9.22 23.76 0.61
N PRO A 100 7.96 24.23 0.50
CA PRO A 100 7.42 24.71 -0.77
C PRO A 100 8.10 25.98 -1.27
N ASP A 101 8.69 26.79 -0.38
CA ASP A 101 9.36 28.02 -0.78
C ASP A 101 10.70 27.76 -1.49
N VAL A 102 11.34 26.63 -1.18
CA VAL A 102 12.59 26.17 -1.81
C VAL A 102 12.32 25.20 -2.97
N CYS A 103 11.16 24.54 -2.98
CA CYS A 103 10.83 23.54 -3.98
C CYS A 103 10.62 24.21 -5.36
N GLU A 104 11.37 23.75 -6.37
CA GLU A 104 11.22 24.21 -7.76
C GLU A 104 10.12 23.47 -8.52
N GLY A 105 9.52 22.43 -7.95
CA GLY A 105 8.49 21.65 -8.61
C GLY A 105 8.98 20.70 -9.71
N CYS A 106 10.29 20.47 -9.83
CA CYS A 106 10.93 19.66 -10.88
C CYS A 106 10.42 18.21 -10.94
N GLY A 107 9.92 17.65 -9.81
CA GLY A 107 9.38 16.29 -9.74
C GLY A 107 10.41 15.18 -9.56
N ASP A 108 11.69 15.47 -9.49
CA ASP A 108 12.76 14.47 -9.33
C ASP A 108 12.54 13.54 -8.13
N CYS A 109 12.07 14.08 -7.00
CA CYS A 109 11.72 13.29 -5.82
C CYS A 109 10.70 12.19 -6.09
N SER A 110 9.76 12.42 -7.00
CA SER A 110 8.77 11.42 -7.43
C SER A 110 9.39 10.37 -8.34
N ILE A 111 10.30 10.77 -9.24
CA ILE A 111 11.03 9.86 -10.13
C ILE A 111 11.93 8.93 -9.33
N GLN A 112 12.68 9.47 -8.36
CA GLN A 112 13.62 8.70 -7.53
C GLN A 112 12.92 7.69 -6.61
N SER A 113 11.74 8.02 -6.10
CA SER A 113 11.07 7.20 -5.09
C SER A 113 9.86 6.43 -5.60
N SER A 114 9.24 6.86 -6.70
CA SER A 114 7.92 6.37 -7.15
C SER A 114 6.89 6.36 -6.01
N CYS A 115 6.97 7.32 -5.10
CA CYS A 115 6.23 7.33 -3.84
C CYS A 115 4.87 8.04 -4.01
N VAL A 116 3.80 7.33 -3.69
CA VAL A 116 2.42 7.89 -3.75
C VAL A 116 2.16 8.98 -2.71
N SER A 117 3.03 9.11 -1.69
CA SER A 117 2.90 10.15 -0.66
C SER A 117 3.42 11.52 -1.09
N ILE A 118 4.12 11.59 -2.23
CA ILE A 118 4.55 12.85 -2.81
C ILE A 118 3.43 13.39 -3.69
N GLU A 119 2.76 14.41 -3.18
CA GLU A 119 1.59 15.02 -3.82
C GLU A 119 1.94 16.38 -4.42
N PRO A 120 1.23 16.81 -5.46
CA PRO A 120 1.33 18.18 -5.94
C PRO A 120 0.76 19.16 -4.90
N LEU A 121 1.32 20.35 -4.86
CA LEU A 121 0.86 21.47 -4.06
C LEU A 121 0.78 22.70 -4.97
N GLU A 122 -0.41 23.20 -5.22
CA GLU A 122 -0.60 24.43 -5.97
C GLU A 122 -0.28 25.64 -5.08
N THR A 123 0.58 26.50 -5.56
CA THR A 123 0.98 27.74 -4.87
C THR A 123 0.91 28.93 -5.80
N LYS A 124 1.00 30.14 -5.25
CA LYS A 124 1.09 31.39 -6.06
C LYS A 124 2.30 31.41 -6.99
N LEU A 125 3.35 30.65 -6.65
CA LEU A 125 4.59 30.52 -7.42
C LEU A 125 4.64 29.26 -8.29
N GLY A 126 3.48 28.71 -8.66
CA GLY A 126 3.34 27.52 -9.47
C GLY A 126 3.21 26.25 -8.64
N ARG A 127 3.21 25.12 -9.36
CA ARG A 127 3.00 23.79 -8.77
C ARG A 127 4.27 23.29 -8.08
N LYS A 128 4.18 23.08 -6.79
CA LYS A 128 5.23 22.54 -5.91
C LYS A 128 4.92 21.11 -5.51
N ARG A 129 5.71 20.53 -4.61
CA ARG A 129 5.50 19.20 -4.05
C ARG A 129 5.35 19.26 -2.54
N LYS A 130 4.58 18.35 -1.98
CA LYS A 130 4.48 18.11 -0.53
C LYS A 130 4.48 16.62 -0.24
N ILE A 131 4.81 16.25 0.99
CA ILE A 131 4.71 14.86 1.45
C ILE A 131 3.50 14.72 2.37
N ASN A 132 2.57 13.86 1.98
CA ASN A 132 1.46 13.48 2.82
C ASN A 132 1.94 12.56 3.93
N GLN A 133 1.98 13.07 5.15
CA GLN A 133 2.51 12.35 6.31
C GLN A 133 1.65 11.14 6.72
N SER A 134 0.35 11.14 6.40
CA SER A 134 -0.55 10.03 6.74
C SER A 134 -0.34 8.80 5.85
N THR A 135 0.12 9.01 4.61
CA THR A 135 0.38 7.94 3.63
C THR A 135 1.86 7.59 3.52
N CYS A 136 2.75 8.37 4.14
CA CYS A 136 4.20 8.16 4.08
C CYS A 136 4.61 6.84 4.75
N ASN A 137 5.40 6.05 4.03
CA ASN A 137 5.95 4.78 4.53
C ASN A 137 7.22 4.93 5.36
N LYS A 138 7.80 6.14 5.43
CA LYS A 138 9.05 6.41 6.14
C LYS A 138 10.18 5.45 5.73
N ASP A 139 10.29 5.18 4.44
CA ASP A 139 11.37 4.37 3.87
C ASP A 139 12.50 5.23 3.31
N TYR A 140 12.31 6.55 3.32
CA TYR A 140 13.29 7.58 2.96
C TYR A 140 13.84 7.47 1.54
N THR A 141 13.22 6.71 0.67
CA THR A 141 13.65 6.56 -0.73
C THR A 141 13.61 7.88 -1.50
N CYS A 142 12.75 8.81 -1.10
CA CYS A 142 12.68 10.14 -1.68
C CYS A 142 13.96 10.97 -1.48
N LEU A 143 14.78 10.64 -0.49
CA LEU A 143 16.06 11.30 -0.20
C LEU A 143 17.23 10.77 -1.03
N LYS A 144 17.04 9.75 -1.88
CA LYS A 144 18.11 9.21 -2.74
C LYS A 144 18.61 10.22 -3.79
N GLY A 145 17.77 11.18 -4.16
CA GLY A 145 18.17 12.33 -4.99
C GLY A 145 18.67 13.49 -4.13
N PHE A 146 19.51 14.35 -4.71
CA PHE A 146 19.90 15.59 -4.06
C PHE A 146 18.82 16.66 -4.28
N CYS A 147 18.19 17.13 -3.20
CA CYS A 147 17.21 18.21 -3.28
C CYS A 147 17.28 19.08 -2.01
N PRO A 148 17.56 20.39 -2.14
CA PRO A 148 17.70 21.28 -0.99
C PRO A 148 16.36 21.61 -0.29
N SER A 149 15.22 21.29 -0.90
CA SER A 149 13.91 21.55 -0.31
C SER A 149 13.48 20.52 0.74
N PHE A 150 14.20 19.40 0.88
CA PHE A 150 13.89 18.41 1.92
C PHE A 150 14.32 18.91 3.30
N VAL A 151 13.40 18.78 4.24
CA VAL A 151 13.61 19.05 5.67
C VAL A 151 13.30 17.79 6.45
N SER A 152 14.23 17.33 7.27
CA SER A 152 14.00 16.25 8.22
C SER A 152 13.70 16.81 9.60
N VAL A 153 12.64 16.29 10.23
CA VAL A 153 12.20 16.70 11.57
C VAL A 153 12.04 15.45 12.42
N ASP A 154 12.68 15.41 13.56
CA ASP A 154 12.46 14.39 14.56
C ASP A 154 11.30 14.80 15.46
N ALA A 155 10.11 14.28 15.14
CA ALA A 155 8.90 14.62 15.88
C ALA A 155 7.96 13.42 15.99
N GLN A 156 7.44 13.22 17.18
CA GLN A 156 6.22 12.45 17.37
C GLN A 156 5.05 13.33 16.93
N LEU A 157 4.36 12.92 15.86
CA LEU A 157 3.08 13.53 15.54
C LEU A 157 2.10 13.11 16.64
N GLN A 158 1.81 14.02 17.55
CA GLN A 158 0.66 13.87 18.42
C GLN A 158 -0.58 13.96 17.51
N ALA A 159 -1.37 12.91 17.49
CA ALA A 159 -2.69 12.99 16.89
C ALA A 159 -3.44 14.10 17.64
N ARG A 160 -3.69 15.22 16.96
CA ARG A 160 -4.65 16.19 17.45
C ARG A 160 -6.00 15.51 17.43
N THR A 161 -6.39 14.92 18.53
CA THR A 161 -7.79 14.56 18.77
C THR A 161 -8.54 15.87 19.02
N THR A 162 -8.85 16.59 17.96
CA THR A 162 -9.90 17.57 18.01
C THR A 162 -11.20 16.77 18.10
N SER A 163 -11.58 16.40 19.31
CA SER A 163 -12.96 15.99 19.57
C SER A 163 -13.84 17.23 19.39
N HIS A 164 -14.21 17.53 18.18
CA HIS A 164 -15.32 18.43 17.96
C HIS A 164 -16.56 17.70 18.48
N LYS A 165 -16.97 18.05 19.71
CA LYS A 165 -18.33 17.76 20.12
C LYS A 165 -19.22 18.58 19.17
N ILE A 166 -19.79 17.91 18.20
CA ILE A 166 -20.82 18.51 17.35
C ILE A 166 -22.11 18.37 18.14
N ASP A 167 -22.34 19.30 19.05
CA ASP A 167 -23.58 19.40 19.77
C ASP A 167 -24.62 20.04 18.81
N GLY A 168 -25.77 19.42 18.69
CA GLY A 168 -26.88 19.97 17.92
C GLY A 168 -27.01 19.54 16.46
N LEU A 169 -26.47 18.36 16.09
CA LEU A 169 -26.85 17.77 14.79
C LEU A 169 -28.37 17.49 14.80
N PRO A 170 -29.14 18.01 13.83
CA PRO A 170 -30.51 17.66 13.70
C PRO A 170 -30.66 16.16 13.41
N ASP A 171 -31.62 15.51 14.04
CA ASP A 171 -31.91 14.11 13.74
C ASP A 171 -32.17 13.92 12.25
N PRO A 172 -31.64 12.88 11.63
CA PRO A 172 -31.88 12.62 10.21
C PRO A 172 -33.37 12.41 9.97
N LYS A 173 -33.95 13.19 9.07
CA LYS A 173 -35.32 12.98 8.64
C LYS A 173 -35.37 11.69 7.82
N HIS A 174 -35.93 10.64 8.42
CA HIS A 174 -36.17 9.40 7.70
C HIS A 174 -37.30 9.64 6.67
N LYS A 175 -36.96 9.66 5.40
CA LYS A 175 -37.94 9.50 4.33
C LYS A 175 -38.30 8.02 4.26
N VAL A 176 -39.31 7.59 4.98
CA VAL A 176 -39.87 6.27 4.76
C VAL A 176 -40.63 6.35 3.43
N SER A 177 -40.11 5.70 2.40
CA SER A 177 -40.87 5.50 1.16
C SER A 177 -41.61 4.18 1.29
N ASP A 178 -42.93 4.21 1.10
CA ASP A 178 -43.76 3.00 1.06
C ASP A 178 -43.53 2.12 -0.18
N GLY A 179 -42.47 2.41 -0.94
CA GLY A 179 -42.11 1.74 -2.19
C GLY A 179 -40.72 1.12 -2.20
N VAL A 180 -40.37 0.58 -3.34
CA VAL A 180 -39.03 -0.03 -3.58
C VAL A 180 -37.95 1.04 -3.42
N SER A 181 -36.94 0.72 -2.57
CA SER A 181 -35.77 1.57 -2.36
C SER A 181 -34.54 0.93 -2.98
N ASN A 182 -33.84 1.67 -3.81
CA ASN A 182 -32.56 1.23 -4.41
C ASN A 182 -31.40 1.89 -3.69
N ILE A 183 -30.46 1.09 -3.19
CA ILE A 183 -29.27 1.56 -2.48
C ILE A 183 -28.04 1.15 -3.27
N ILE A 184 -27.17 2.10 -3.61
CA ILE A 184 -25.88 1.84 -4.27
C ILE A 184 -24.77 2.07 -3.24
N LEU A 185 -23.99 1.02 -2.96
CA LEU A 185 -22.82 1.07 -2.11
C LEU A 185 -21.56 0.96 -2.98
N THR A 186 -20.75 2.00 -2.98
CA THR A 186 -19.52 2.07 -3.81
C THR A 186 -18.28 2.16 -2.96
N GLY A 187 -17.18 1.62 -3.44
CA GLY A 187 -15.88 1.72 -2.79
C GLY A 187 -14.80 0.97 -3.54
N ILE A 188 -13.57 1.15 -3.06
CA ILE A 188 -12.40 0.47 -3.62
C ILE A 188 -12.32 -0.95 -3.06
N GLY A 189 -11.87 -1.93 -3.88
CA GLY A 189 -11.66 -3.30 -3.44
C GLY A 189 -10.83 -3.38 -2.14
N GLY A 190 -11.23 -4.25 -1.21
CA GLY A 190 -10.61 -4.40 0.10
C GLY A 190 -11.10 -3.44 1.20
N THR A 191 -12.01 -2.51 0.90
CA THR A 191 -12.58 -1.57 1.90
C THR A 191 -13.82 -2.12 2.62
N GLY A 192 -14.19 -3.37 2.34
CA GLY A 192 -15.33 -4.02 3.00
C GLY A 192 -16.70 -3.65 2.43
N VAL A 193 -16.76 -3.07 1.23
CA VAL A 193 -18.02 -2.67 0.58
C VAL A 193 -18.99 -3.84 0.47
N LEU A 194 -18.50 -5.03 0.09
CA LEU A 194 -19.30 -6.24 0.00
C LEU A 194 -19.90 -6.64 1.36
N THR A 195 -19.09 -6.54 2.42
CA THR A 195 -19.54 -6.84 3.78
C THR A 195 -20.62 -5.87 4.23
N VAL A 196 -20.44 -4.57 3.99
CA VAL A 196 -21.43 -3.54 4.32
C VAL A 196 -22.72 -3.79 3.54
N SER A 197 -22.64 -4.11 2.25
CA SER A 197 -23.80 -4.43 1.41
C SER A 197 -24.56 -5.64 1.94
N ALA A 198 -23.85 -6.71 2.30
CA ALA A 198 -24.45 -7.92 2.85
C ALA A 198 -25.13 -7.67 4.21
N ILE A 199 -24.49 -6.90 5.10
CA ILE A 199 -25.04 -6.53 6.39
C ILE A 199 -26.30 -5.68 6.21
N THR A 200 -26.30 -4.73 5.27
CA THR A 200 -27.48 -3.88 4.98
C THR A 200 -28.65 -4.70 4.45
N ALA A 201 -28.40 -5.65 3.54
CA ALA A 201 -29.43 -6.55 3.02
C ALA A 201 -30.00 -7.46 4.12
N MET A 202 -29.13 -7.97 4.99
CA MET A 202 -29.53 -8.82 6.12
C MET A 202 -30.37 -8.02 7.15
N ALA A 203 -29.99 -6.78 7.45
CA ALA A 203 -30.76 -5.92 8.32
C ALA A 203 -32.17 -5.65 7.78
N ALA A 204 -32.30 -5.38 6.48
CA ALA A 204 -33.60 -5.24 5.82
C ALA A 204 -34.45 -6.51 5.93
N HIS A 205 -33.83 -7.67 5.78
CA HIS A 205 -34.52 -8.96 5.96
C HIS A 205 -35.01 -9.15 7.40
N TYR A 206 -34.23 -8.81 8.40
CA TYR A 206 -34.65 -8.87 9.81
C TYR A 206 -35.79 -7.90 10.13
N GLU A 207 -35.93 -6.80 9.39
CA GLU A 207 -37.06 -5.90 9.46
C GLU A 207 -38.31 -6.40 8.69
N GLY A 208 -38.29 -7.60 8.17
CA GLY A 208 -39.38 -8.22 7.40
C GLY A 208 -39.51 -7.66 5.97
N LYS A 209 -38.50 -7.01 5.43
CA LYS A 209 -38.47 -6.50 4.05
C LYS A 209 -37.79 -7.51 3.12
N GLU A 210 -38.31 -7.62 1.90
CA GLU A 210 -37.61 -8.35 0.85
C GLU A 210 -36.40 -7.55 0.35
N SER A 211 -35.23 -8.17 0.28
CA SER A 211 -34.01 -7.52 -0.20
C SER A 211 -33.29 -8.40 -1.23
N THR A 212 -32.83 -7.78 -2.30
CA THR A 212 -32.01 -8.42 -3.32
C THR A 212 -30.67 -7.71 -3.40
N LEU A 213 -29.57 -8.46 -3.30
CA LEU A 213 -28.21 -7.94 -3.43
C LEU A 213 -27.66 -8.28 -4.80
N SER A 214 -27.37 -7.27 -5.62
CA SER A 214 -26.67 -7.43 -6.90
C SER A 214 -25.28 -6.83 -6.81
N LEU A 215 -24.28 -7.58 -7.28
CA LEU A 215 -22.88 -7.14 -7.31
C LEU A 215 -22.54 -6.75 -8.74
N ILE A 216 -22.31 -5.46 -8.96
CA ILE A 216 -21.93 -4.91 -10.27
C ILE A 216 -20.43 -4.57 -10.22
N HIS A 217 -19.64 -5.04 -11.19
CA HIS A 217 -18.20 -4.74 -11.30
C HIS A 217 -17.35 -5.11 -10.07
N ILE A 218 -17.39 -6.37 -9.68
CA ILE A 218 -16.69 -6.86 -8.48
C ILE A 218 -15.17 -6.74 -8.58
N SER A 219 -14.60 -6.72 -9.78
CA SER A 219 -13.15 -6.67 -9.97
C SER A 219 -12.77 -6.25 -11.37
N GLU A 220 -12.98 -5.00 -11.75
CA GLU A 220 -12.14 -4.47 -12.81
C GLU A 220 -10.81 -4.05 -12.18
N PRO A 221 -9.67 -4.65 -12.59
CA PRO A 221 -8.39 -4.09 -12.25
C PRO A 221 -8.33 -2.70 -12.90
N THR A 222 -8.28 -1.66 -12.10
CA THR A 222 -8.02 -0.31 -12.59
C THR A 222 -6.71 -0.35 -13.34
N ARG A 223 -6.77 -0.48 -14.66
CA ARG A 223 -5.65 -0.17 -15.55
C ARG A 223 -5.38 1.32 -15.43
N ARG A 224 -4.36 1.65 -14.70
CA ARG A 224 -3.63 2.90 -14.83
C ARG A 224 -2.19 2.59 -15.15
#